data_9e65e80e5528e63532e98388c1c0ce2f
#
_entry.id   9e65e80e5528e63532e98388c1c0ce2f
#
_cell.length_a   1.000
_cell.length_b   1.000
_cell.length_c   1.000
_cell.angle_alpha   90.00
_cell.angle_beta   90.00
_cell.angle_gamma   90.00
#
_symmetry.space_group_name_H-M   'P 1'
#
loop_
_entity.id
_entity.type
_entity.pdbx_description
1 polymer ?
#
loop_
_entity_poly.entity_id
_entity_poly.type
_entity_poly.pdbx_seq_one_letter_code
_entity_poly.pdbx_strand_id
1 'polypeptide(L)'
;MTHKIPFDYDFLSGEDYVDTFVAYVNLSDKQIKESGDFIADGHFTGELVDLPGKVFDKIRDAILDDAYKMARKMKIEGEFSAVPLHLSPEFIKLLPEDVYSKIDMESIFEERDVSSIEELLAKAEPEQVKEKSDAPFMKTLAIRQPWASLIACGVKDIECRDSMPTKCRKIFVAASGSKVPWNELDDMVKNVLTSLEKAGKLPSYEKLPQKCIIGYVDIVNVTFDHVESIWGRYHDGIKYVLENAHELDEYIYGKNKATPYFYNTEGYDENNLPAAHKVDLTGIDLPK
;
A
#
# COMPACT_ATOMS: atom_id res chain seq x y z
N MET A 1 20.12 -7.47 -20.70
CA MET A 1 19.35 -7.96 -19.54
C MET A 1 17.98 -7.34 -19.55
N THR A 2 17.00 -7.86 -18.79
CA THR A 2 15.66 -7.27 -18.69
C THR A 2 15.35 -7.08 -17.21
N HIS A 3 14.89 -5.89 -16.85
CA HIS A 3 14.55 -5.51 -15.48
C HIS A 3 13.05 -5.39 -15.34
N LYS A 4 12.50 -5.96 -14.27
CA LYS A 4 11.09 -5.81 -13.89
C LYS A 4 11.00 -4.61 -12.96
N ILE A 5 10.42 -3.51 -13.44
CA ILE A 5 10.42 -2.22 -12.76
C ILE A 5 8.99 -1.87 -12.36
N PRO A 6 8.72 -1.46 -11.12
CA PRO A 6 7.41 -0.99 -10.68
C PRO A 6 7.17 0.44 -11.19
N PHE A 7 5.92 0.74 -11.53
CA PHE A 7 5.43 2.08 -11.82
C PHE A 7 4.08 2.28 -11.13
N ASP A 8 4.01 3.30 -10.32
CA ASP A 8 2.79 3.65 -9.60
C ASP A 8 1.82 4.38 -10.50
N TYR A 9 0.53 4.14 -10.30
CA TYR A 9 -0.53 4.87 -10.97
C TYR A 9 -1.75 5.05 -10.06
N ASP A 10 -2.40 6.21 -10.18
CA ASP A 10 -3.68 6.44 -9.53
C ASP A 10 -4.79 5.82 -10.36
N PHE A 11 -5.64 5.05 -9.70
CA PHE A 11 -6.84 4.47 -10.29
C PHE A 11 -8.06 5.28 -9.87
N LEU A 12 -8.80 5.75 -10.86
CA LEU A 12 -10.03 6.52 -10.66
C LEU A 12 -11.21 5.75 -11.25
N SER A 13 -12.35 5.79 -10.59
CA SER A 13 -13.64 5.30 -11.10
C SER A 13 -14.51 6.52 -11.41
N GLY A 14 -14.66 6.84 -12.69
CA GLY A 14 -15.14 8.15 -13.09
C GLY A 14 -14.17 9.23 -12.61
N GLU A 15 -14.66 10.18 -11.82
CA GLU A 15 -13.87 11.25 -11.20
C GLU A 15 -13.38 10.92 -9.79
N ASP A 16 -13.86 9.81 -9.21
CA ASP A 16 -13.52 9.41 -7.85
C ASP A 16 -12.17 8.68 -7.80
N TYR A 17 -11.23 9.21 -7.01
CA TYR A 17 -10.01 8.50 -6.68
C TYR A 17 -10.33 7.26 -5.86
N VAL A 18 -9.88 6.11 -6.34
CA VAL A 18 -10.08 4.81 -5.66
C VAL A 18 -8.87 4.46 -4.82
N ASP A 19 -7.70 4.31 -5.45
CA ASP A 19 -6.42 3.99 -4.79
C ASP A 19 -5.25 4.17 -5.77
N THR A 20 -4.01 4.11 -5.25
CA THR A 20 -2.79 4.00 -6.05
C THR A 20 -2.37 2.54 -6.14
N PHE A 21 -2.09 2.07 -7.34
CA PHE A 21 -1.64 0.71 -7.65
C PHE A 21 -0.28 0.72 -8.33
N VAL A 22 0.31 -0.46 -8.44
CA VAL A 22 1.63 -0.66 -9.03
C VAL A 22 1.54 -1.59 -10.23
N ALA A 23 1.89 -1.09 -11.40
CA ALA A 23 2.10 -1.91 -12.58
C ALA A 23 3.59 -2.27 -12.73
N TYR A 24 3.88 -3.50 -13.10
CA TYR A 24 5.25 -3.95 -13.35
C TYR A 24 5.56 -3.98 -14.83
N VAL A 25 6.64 -3.32 -15.21
CA VAL A 25 7.08 -3.21 -16.61
C VAL A 25 8.43 -3.87 -16.78
N ASN A 26 8.55 -4.73 -17.79
CA ASN A 26 9.84 -5.34 -18.14
C ASN A 26 10.58 -4.44 -19.15
N LEU A 27 11.62 -3.72 -18.73
CA LEU A 27 12.46 -2.90 -19.58
C LEU A 27 13.83 -3.55 -19.79
N SER A 28 14.33 -3.51 -21.02
CA SER A 28 15.68 -3.98 -21.36
C SER A 28 16.73 -2.92 -21.05
N ASP A 29 17.99 -3.32 -20.84
CA ASP A 29 19.13 -2.40 -20.70
C ASP A 29 19.16 -1.34 -21.80
N LYS A 30 18.80 -1.73 -23.03
CA LYS A 30 18.74 -0.80 -24.16
C LYS A 30 17.67 0.29 -23.95
N GLN A 31 16.48 -0.08 -23.49
CA GLN A 31 15.38 0.87 -23.23
C GLN A 31 15.70 1.81 -22.07
N ILE A 32 16.35 1.28 -21.03
CA ILE A 32 16.80 2.08 -19.88
C ILE A 32 17.86 3.09 -20.34
N LYS A 33 18.83 2.65 -21.16
CA LYS A 33 19.84 3.54 -21.71
C LYS A 33 19.25 4.61 -22.62
N GLU A 34 18.33 4.25 -23.53
CA GLU A 34 17.62 5.21 -24.41
C GLU A 34 16.88 6.27 -23.58
N SER A 35 16.29 5.87 -22.47
CA SER A 35 15.64 6.81 -21.54
C SER A 35 16.64 7.72 -20.84
N GLY A 36 17.79 7.17 -20.41
CA GLY A 36 18.88 7.95 -19.82
C GLY A 36 19.45 8.98 -20.79
N ASP A 37 19.73 8.59 -22.03
CA ASP A 37 20.22 9.47 -23.08
C ASP A 37 19.21 10.63 -23.32
N PHE A 38 17.92 10.31 -23.37
CA PHE A 38 16.85 11.28 -23.57
C PHE A 38 16.71 12.29 -22.43
N ILE A 39 16.82 11.80 -21.18
CA ILE A 39 16.81 12.65 -19.98
C ILE A 39 18.07 13.55 -19.96
N ALA A 40 19.24 13.01 -20.32
CA ALA A 40 20.49 13.75 -20.34
C ALA A 40 20.49 14.91 -21.35
N ASP A 41 19.73 14.76 -22.45
CA ASP A 41 19.59 15.79 -23.49
C ASP A 41 18.67 16.93 -23.05
N GLY A 42 18.12 16.91 -21.82
CA GLY A 42 17.32 17.97 -21.23
C GLY A 42 15.86 18.04 -21.72
N HIS A 43 15.36 16.95 -22.27
CA HIS A 43 13.97 16.85 -22.74
C HIS A 43 13.00 16.37 -21.65
N PHE A 44 13.50 16.04 -20.48
CA PHE A 44 12.70 15.51 -19.38
C PHE A 44 12.26 16.61 -18.43
N THR A 45 10.96 16.76 -18.23
CA THR A 45 10.33 17.75 -17.33
C THR A 45 9.85 17.15 -16.01
N GLY A 46 10.05 15.86 -15.79
CA GLY A 46 9.61 15.15 -14.57
C GLY A 46 8.47 14.16 -14.83
N GLU A 47 7.81 14.24 -15.98
CA GLU A 47 6.66 13.40 -16.28
C GLU A 47 7.03 12.15 -17.11
N LEU A 48 6.30 11.05 -16.88
CA LEU A 48 6.50 9.80 -17.64
C LEU A 48 6.28 9.96 -19.14
N VAL A 49 5.42 10.90 -19.54
CA VAL A 49 5.12 11.17 -20.97
C VAL A 49 6.34 11.70 -21.72
N ASP A 50 7.33 12.24 -21.03
CA ASP A 50 8.58 12.76 -21.58
C ASP A 50 9.60 11.67 -21.91
N LEU A 51 9.33 10.43 -21.56
CA LEU A 51 10.20 9.30 -21.92
C LEU A 51 10.11 9.00 -23.42
N PRO A 52 11.14 8.35 -24.02
CA PRO A 52 11.06 7.91 -25.41
C PRO A 52 9.76 7.16 -25.68
N GLY A 53 9.02 7.53 -26.72
CA GLY A 53 7.65 7.06 -26.95
C GLY A 53 7.45 5.55 -26.83
N LYS A 54 8.43 4.72 -27.32
CA LYS A 54 8.36 3.27 -27.16
C LYS A 54 8.49 2.78 -25.71
N VAL A 55 9.17 3.53 -24.85
CA VAL A 55 9.31 3.21 -23.43
C VAL A 55 8.05 3.65 -22.70
N PHE A 56 7.61 4.88 -22.95
CA PHE A 56 6.36 5.40 -22.42
C PHE A 56 5.14 4.52 -22.80
N ASP A 57 4.99 4.17 -24.08
CA ASP A 57 3.90 3.29 -24.53
C ASP A 57 3.90 1.96 -23.78
N LYS A 58 5.07 1.38 -23.55
CA LYS A 58 5.19 0.12 -22.83
C LYS A 58 4.81 0.23 -21.34
N ILE A 59 5.17 1.35 -20.71
CA ILE A 59 4.78 1.65 -19.33
C ILE A 59 3.27 1.87 -19.25
N ARG A 60 2.73 2.73 -20.13
CA ARG A 60 1.30 3.02 -20.23
C ARG A 60 0.48 1.74 -20.44
N ASP A 61 0.88 0.91 -21.40
CA ASP A 61 0.14 -0.32 -21.72
C ASP A 61 0.14 -1.31 -20.56
N ALA A 62 1.26 -1.42 -19.82
CA ALA A 62 1.32 -2.25 -18.61
C ALA A 62 0.45 -1.69 -17.49
N ILE A 63 0.40 -0.37 -17.30
CA ILE A 63 -0.48 0.29 -16.33
C ILE A 63 -1.95 0.04 -16.72
N LEU A 64 -2.32 0.21 -17.98
CA LEU A 64 -3.68 -0.04 -18.44
C LEU A 64 -4.08 -1.51 -18.28
N ASP A 65 -3.19 -2.45 -18.61
CA ASP A 65 -3.44 -3.88 -18.43
C ASP A 65 -3.68 -4.23 -16.95
N ASP A 66 -2.91 -3.63 -16.05
CA ASP A 66 -3.09 -3.83 -14.60
C ASP A 66 -4.39 -3.17 -14.12
N ALA A 67 -4.67 -1.94 -14.54
CA ALA A 67 -5.90 -1.23 -14.20
C ALA A 67 -7.16 -1.99 -14.65
N TYR A 68 -7.15 -2.60 -15.85
CA TYR A 68 -8.25 -3.47 -16.30
C TYR A 68 -8.44 -4.69 -15.40
N LYS A 69 -7.35 -5.31 -14.92
CA LYS A 69 -7.43 -6.42 -13.96
C LYS A 69 -8.01 -5.95 -12.63
N MET A 70 -7.58 -4.76 -12.19
CA MET A 70 -8.06 -4.17 -10.93
C MET A 70 -9.54 -3.79 -11.02
N ALA A 71 -9.99 -3.15 -12.12
CA ALA A 71 -11.41 -2.84 -12.36
C ALA A 71 -12.29 -4.09 -12.26
N ARG A 72 -11.88 -5.19 -12.93
CA ARG A 72 -12.60 -6.47 -12.84
C ARG A 72 -12.62 -7.04 -11.43
N LYS A 73 -11.47 -7.01 -10.73
CA LYS A 73 -11.33 -7.53 -9.37
C LYS A 73 -12.19 -6.76 -8.38
N MET A 74 -12.29 -5.44 -8.56
CA MET A 74 -13.10 -4.54 -7.72
C MET A 74 -14.56 -4.47 -8.14
N LYS A 75 -14.93 -5.10 -9.26
CA LYS A 75 -16.29 -5.07 -9.84
C LYS A 75 -16.75 -3.63 -10.13
N ILE A 76 -15.84 -2.80 -10.63
CA ILE A 76 -16.17 -1.45 -11.06
C ILE A 76 -16.94 -1.56 -12.38
N GLU A 77 -18.15 -1.03 -12.37
CA GLU A 77 -19.02 -0.90 -13.54
C GLU A 77 -18.95 0.56 -14.03
N GLY A 78 -18.64 0.75 -15.31
CA GLY A 78 -18.52 2.07 -15.91
C GLY A 78 -17.10 2.43 -16.31
N GLU A 79 -16.88 3.73 -16.52
CA GLU A 79 -15.58 4.26 -16.94
C GLU A 79 -14.61 4.32 -15.76
N PHE A 80 -13.36 4.01 -16.05
CA PHE A 80 -12.25 4.21 -15.11
C PHE A 80 -11.04 4.78 -15.86
N SER A 81 -10.15 5.40 -15.12
CA SER A 81 -8.88 5.88 -15.63
C SER A 81 -7.72 5.42 -14.75
N ALA A 82 -6.54 5.32 -15.35
CA ALA A 82 -5.29 5.00 -14.69
C ALA A 82 -4.28 6.09 -15.05
N VAL A 83 -3.93 6.91 -14.08
CA VAL A 83 -3.03 8.05 -14.27
C VAL A 83 -1.65 7.66 -13.81
N PRO A 84 -0.66 7.52 -14.71
CA PRO A 84 0.72 7.27 -14.32
C PRO A 84 1.22 8.36 -13.39
N LEU A 85 1.95 7.95 -12.35
CA LEU A 85 2.59 8.88 -11.44
C LEU A 85 4.01 9.23 -11.93
N HIS A 86 5.00 9.17 -11.06
CA HIS A 86 6.35 9.58 -11.34
C HIS A 86 7.21 8.43 -11.87
N LEU A 87 8.43 8.75 -12.30
CA LEU A 87 9.49 7.76 -12.45
C LEU A 87 9.70 7.04 -11.12
N SER A 88 9.67 5.71 -11.14
CA SER A 88 9.93 4.95 -9.93
C SER A 88 11.39 5.10 -9.50
N PRO A 89 11.68 5.10 -8.18
CA PRO A 89 13.04 5.09 -7.66
C PRO A 89 13.88 3.94 -8.23
N GLU A 90 13.27 2.79 -8.49
CA GLU A 90 13.90 1.62 -9.09
C GLU A 90 14.33 1.87 -10.53
N PHE A 91 13.51 2.60 -11.31
CA PHE A 91 13.88 2.99 -12.67
C PHE A 91 15.04 3.98 -12.65
N ILE A 92 14.96 4.99 -11.79
CA ILE A 92 15.98 6.04 -11.67
C ILE A 92 17.35 5.44 -11.31
N LYS A 93 17.40 4.49 -10.38
CA LYS A 93 18.64 3.78 -9.98
C LYS A 93 19.30 2.99 -11.11
N LEU A 94 18.58 2.64 -12.16
CA LEU A 94 19.09 1.94 -13.33
C LEU A 94 19.63 2.88 -14.38
N LEU A 95 19.39 4.18 -14.27
CA LEU A 95 19.95 5.20 -15.17
C LEU A 95 21.46 5.37 -14.92
N PRO A 96 22.24 5.82 -15.91
CA PRO A 96 23.63 6.17 -15.73
C PRO A 96 23.81 7.23 -14.62
N GLU A 97 24.88 7.14 -13.85
CA GLU A 97 25.13 7.98 -12.68
C GLU A 97 25.18 9.49 -13.02
N ASP A 98 25.69 9.83 -14.19
CA ASP A 98 25.74 11.21 -14.70
C ASP A 98 24.36 11.76 -15.10
N VAL A 99 23.38 10.89 -15.35
CA VAL A 99 21.98 11.23 -15.57
C VAL A 99 21.25 11.35 -14.23
N TYR A 100 21.43 10.35 -13.37
CA TYR A 100 20.84 10.31 -12.04
C TYR A 100 21.14 11.56 -11.21
N SER A 101 22.40 12.04 -11.27
CA SER A 101 22.83 13.23 -10.54
C SER A 101 22.21 14.56 -11.03
N LYS A 102 21.58 14.56 -12.21
CA LYS A 102 20.89 15.73 -12.79
C LYS A 102 19.39 15.73 -12.52
N ILE A 103 18.86 14.62 -12.04
CA ILE A 103 17.44 14.51 -11.68
C ILE A 103 17.27 15.13 -10.30
N ASP A 104 16.53 16.23 -10.23
CA ASP A 104 16.14 16.83 -8.96
C ASP A 104 15.08 15.95 -8.30
N MET A 105 15.56 15.08 -7.40
CA MET A 105 14.72 14.11 -6.69
C MET A 105 13.71 14.81 -5.77
N GLU A 106 14.03 15.99 -5.23
CA GLU A 106 13.11 16.74 -4.38
C GLU A 106 11.96 17.28 -5.23
N SER A 107 12.22 17.85 -6.41
CA SER A 107 11.16 18.36 -7.29
C SER A 107 10.24 17.27 -7.84
N ILE A 108 10.73 16.05 -8.06
CA ILE A 108 9.91 14.92 -8.52
C ILE A 108 8.94 14.44 -7.42
N PHE A 109 9.30 14.64 -6.15
CA PHE A 109 8.50 14.16 -5.01
C PHE A 109 7.75 15.27 -4.26
N GLU A 110 8.10 16.55 -4.44
CA GLU A 110 7.55 17.66 -3.65
C GLU A 110 6.31 18.34 -4.25
N GLU A 111 6.08 18.33 -5.54
CA GLU A 111 4.96 19.08 -6.12
C GLU A 111 4.07 18.23 -7.03
N ARG A 112 3.06 17.61 -6.47
CA ARG A 112 1.76 17.67 -7.11
C ARG A 112 1.10 18.97 -6.67
N ASP A 113 1.21 19.97 -7.49
CA ASP A 113 0.37 21.14 -7.37
C ASP A 113 -1.09 20.72 -7.55
N VAL A 114 -1.84 20.78 -6.46
CA VAL A 114 -3.28 20.47 -6.43
C VAL A 114 -4.03 21.38 -7.41
N SER A 115 -3.44 22.53 -7.80
CA SER A 115 -3.99 23.46 -8.77
C SER A 115 -4.14 22.85 -10.18
N SER A 116 -3.30 21.93 -10.60
CA SER A 116 -3.42 21.29 -11.93
C SER A 116 -4.59 20.31 -12.01
N ILE A 117 -4.96 19.70 -10.90
CA ILE A 117 -6.17 18.86 -10.79
C ILE A 117 -7.42 19.74 -10.75
N GLU A 118 -7.36 20.86 -10.04
CA GLU A 118 -8.46 21.85 -10.00
C GLU A 118 -8.70 22.51 -11.37
N GLU A 119 -7.66 22.78 -12.16
CA GLU A 119 -7.82 23.28 -13.54
C GLU A 119 -8.40 22.23 -14.51
N LEU A 120 -8.09 20.94 -14.32
CA LEU A 120 -8.69 19.85 -15.07
C LEU A 120 -10.16 19.64 -14.68
N LEU A 121 -10.50 19.78 -13.40
CA LEU A 121 -11.88 19.70 -12.89
C LEU A 121 -12.71 20.93 -13.23
N ALA A 122 -12.11 22.12 -13.36
CA ALA A 122 -12.81 23.36 -13.75
C ALA A 122 -13.23 23.38 -15.22
N LYS A 123 -12.75 22.46 -16.06
CA LYS A 123 -13.13 22.31 -17.48
C LYS A 123 -14.24 21.29 -17.71
N ALA A 124 -14.64 20.53 -16.69
CA ALA A 124 -15.82 19.65 -16.74
C ALA A 124 -17.05 20.41 -16.22
N GLU A 125 -18.16 20.39 -16.97
CA GLU A 125 -19.42 21.00 -16.53
C GLU A 125 -19.95 20.30 -15.26
N PRO A 126 -20.60 21.03 -14.32
CA PRO A 126 -20.91 20.51 -13.00
C PRO A 126 -22.11 19.57 -13.04
N GLU A 127 -21.91 18.27 -13.09
CA GLU A 127 -22.86 17.32 -12.52
C GLU A 127 -22.65 17.23 -11.01
N GLN A 128 -23.74 17.26 -10.29
CA GLN A 128 -23.89 17.42 -8.83
C GLN A 128 -22.83 16.65 -8.01
N VAL A 129 -21.85 17.38 -7.51
CA VAL A 129 -20.87 16.90 -6.52
C VAL A 129 -21.63 16.45 -5.26
N LYS A 130 -21.61 15.15 -4.98
CA LYS A 130 -21.88 14.70 -3.61
C LYS A 130 -20.82 15.31 -2.72
N GLU A 131 -21.21 16.15 -1.79
CA GLU A 131 -20.33 16.78 -0.82
C GLU A 131 -19.36 15.73 -0.24
N LYS A 132 -18.05 15.93 -0.46
CA LYS A 132 -17.02 15.16 0.26
C LYS A 132 -17.27 15.45 1.74
N SER A 133 -17.51 14.41 2.50
CA SER A 133 -17.56 14.51 3.95
C SER A 133 -16.23 15.08 4.44
N ASP A 134 -16.24 16.29 5.01
CA ASP A 134 -15.10 16.89 5.71
C ASP A 134 -14.79 16.15 7.03
N ALA A 135 -15.41 15.01 7.25
CA ALA A 135 -15.20 14.22 8.45
C ALA A 135 -13.77 13.66 8.45
N PRO A 136 -13.05 13.77 9.57
CA PRO A 136 -11.74 13.16 9.71
C PRO A 136 -11.84 11.65 9.45
N PHE A 137 -10.85 11.10 8.77
CA PHE A 137 -10.80 9.67 8.49
C PHE A 137 -9.39 9.09 8.70
N MET A 138 -9.34 7.82 9.09
CA MET A 138 -8.14 7.01 9.07
C MET A 138 -8.19 5.94 7.98
N LYS A 139 -7.06 5.70 7.32
CA LYS A 139 -6.91 4.55 6.43
C LYS A 139 -6.98 3.27 7.25
N THR A 140 -7.70 2.29 6.74
CA THR A 140 -7.89 0.98 7.37
C THR A 140 -7.51 -0.11 6.41
N LEU A 141 -6.78 -1.10 6.90
CA LEU A 141 -6.40 -2.29 6.14
C LEU A 141 -7.09 -3.52 6.72
N ALA A 142 -7.89 -4.21 5.88
CA ALA A 142 -8.52 -5.47 6.27
C ALA A 142 -7.57 -6.65 6.06
N ILE A 143 -7.32 -7.40 7.12
CA ILE A 143 -6.35 -8.49 7.16
C ILE A 143 -7.03 -9.74 7.69
N ARG A 144 -6.75 -10.91 7.09
CA ARG A 144 -7.28 -12.19 7.59
C ARG A 144 -6.68 -12.55 8.94
N GLN A 145 -7.45 -13.26 9.76
CA GLN A 145 -6.90 -13.89 10.96
C GLN A 145 -6.02 -15.10 10.59
N PRO A 146 -4.93 -15.35 11.32
CA PRO A 146 -4.49 -14.70 12.57
C PRO A 146 -3.64 -13.44 12.38
N TRP A 147 -3.32 -13.08 11.12
CA TRP A 147 -2.37 -12.02 10.80
C TRP A 147 -2.79 -10.66 11.39
N ALA A 148 -4.09 -10.34 11.34
CA ALA A 148 -4.60 -9.11 11.92
C ALA A 148 -4.29 -9.00 13.42
N SER A 149 -4.57 -10.05 14.20
CA SER A 149 -4.29 -10.06 15.64
C SER A 149 -2.79 -10.04 15.94
N LEU A 150 -1.97 -10.75 15.16
CA LEU A 150 -0.52 -10.75 15.32
C LEU A 150 0.10 -9.37 15.03
N ILE A 151 -0.48 -8.59 14.10
CA ILE A 151 -0.07 -7.20 13.86
C ILE A 151 -0.54 -6.30 15.01
N ALA A 152 -1.81 -6.37 15.40
CA ALA A 152 -2.36 -5.50 16.43
C ALA A 152 -1.66 -5.68 17.79
N CYS A 153 -1.24 -6.91 18.13
CA CYS A 153 -0.47 -7.16 19.34
C CYS A 153 1.06 -6.88 19.19
N GLY A 154 1.53 -6.47 18.00
CA GLY A 154 2.93 -6.10 17.77
C GLY A 154 3.90 -7.26 17.56
N VAL A 155 3.41 -8.48 17.33
CA VAL A 155 4.25 -9.66 17.05
C VAL A 155 4.65 -9.74 15.59
N LYS A 156 3.71 -9.43 14.67
CA LYS A 156 3.98 -9.41 13.23
C LYS A 156 4.29 -7.98 12.80
N ASP A 157 5.54 -7.74 12.48
CA ASP A 157 6.12 -6.44 12.12
C ASP A 157 6.23 -6.18 10.61
N ILE A 158 5.90 -7.16 9.78
CA ILE A 158 5.88 -7.04 8.32
C ILE A 158 4.53 -7.52 7.79
N GLU A 159 3.89 -6.69 6.99
CA GLU A 159 2.72 -7.10 6.20
C GLU A 159 3.08 -7.11 4.71
N CYS A 160 2.82 -8.23 4.04
CA CYS A 160 3.13 -8.42 2.64
C CYS A 160 1.90 -8.17 1.77
N ARG A 161 2.05 -7.37 0.72
CA ARG A 161 0.96 -6.93 -0.16
C ARG A 161 1.38 -6.86 -1.62
N ASP A 162 0.39 -6.80 -2.50
CA ASP A 162 0.57 -6.62 -3.94
C ASP A 162 0.43 -5.14 -4.37
N SER A 163 0.12 -4.23 -3.44
CA SER A 163 -0.06 -2.80 -3.69
C SER A 163 0.69 -1.96 -2.66
N MET A 164 1.19 -0.79 -3.08
CA MET A 164 1.87 0.16 -2.19
C MET A 164 0.85 1.09 -1.51
N PRO A 165 1.05 1.45 -0.23
CA PRO A 165 0.34 2.57 0.35
C PRO A 165 0.88 3.87 -0.25
N THR A 166 0.01 4.85 -0.45
CA THR A 166 0.40 6.17 -0.98
C THR A 166 1.34 6.95 -0.08
N LYS A 167 1.39 6.63 1.21
CA LYS A 167 2.27 7.27 2.22
C LYS A 167 2.51 6.33 3.38
N CYS A 168 3.69 6.40 3.97
CA CYS A 168 3.92 5.87 5.31
C CYS A 168 3.04 6.64 6.29
N ARG A 169 2.23 5.94 7.07
CA ARG A 169 1.23 6.57 7.95
C ARG A 169 0.74 5.59 9.02
N LYS A 170 0.04 6.14 9.99
CA LYS A 170 -0.76 5.36 10.92
C LYS A 170 -2.02 4.85 10.22
N ILE A 171 -2.30 3.56 10.41
CA ILE A 171 -3.48 2.89 9.85
C ILE A 171 -4.22 2.09 10.91
N PHE A 172 -5.52 1.92 10.72
CA PHE A 172 -6.27 0.90 11.44
C PHE A 172 -6.01 -0.50 10.87
N VAL A 173 -5.97 -1.47 11.76
CA VAL A 173 -5.93 -2.90 11.44
C VAL A 173 -7.32 -3.47 11.68
N ALA A 174 -7.97 -3.90 10.61
CA ALA A 174 -9.27 -4.56 10.67
C ALA A 174 -9.12 -6.07 10.48
N ALA A 175 -9.68 -6.84 11.39
CA ALA A 175 -9.83 -8.28 11.20
C ALA A 175 -10.94 -8.54 10.19
N SER A 176 -10.58 -9.12 9.04
CA SER A 176 -11.54 -9.46 7.99
C SER A 176 -12.54 -10.55 8.44
N GLY A 177 -13.53 -10.82 7.59
CA GLY A 177 -14.49 -11.91 7.85
C GLY A 177 -13.95 -13.33 7.65
N SER A 178 -12.67 -13.49 7.29
CA SER A 178 -12.05 -14.77 7.00
C SER A 178 -10.87 -15.07 7.92
N LYS A 179 -10.65 -16.36 8.15
CA LYS A 179 -9.50 -16.93 8.86
C LYS A 179 -8.73 -17.84 7.92
N VAL A 180 -7.40 -17.92 8.07
CA VAL A 180 -6.62 -19.00 7.46
C VAL A 180 -6.94 -20.30 8.21
N PRO A 181 -7.28 -21.41 7.58
CA PRO A 181 -7.51 -22.66 8.29
C PRO A 181 -6.31 -23.07 9.15
N TRP A 182 -6.54 -23.58 10.35
CA TRP A 182 -5.47 -23.94 11.28
C TRP A 182 -4.45 -24.90 10.68
N ASN A 183 -4.91 -25.87 9.89
CA ASN A 183 -4.07 -26.87 9.21
C ASN A 183 -3.22 -26.29 8.07
N GLU A 184 -3.56 -25.09 7.57
CA GLU A 184 -2.80 -24.37 6.53
C GLU A 184 -1.75 -23.42 7.12
N LEU A 185 -1.79 -23.16 8.42
CA LEU A 185 -0.76 -22.38 9.10
C LEU A 185 0.50 -23.24 9.23
N ASP A 186 1.67 -22.61 9.07
CA ASP A 186 2.93 -23.27 9.38
C ASP A 186 3.12 -23.45 10.89
N ASP A 187 4.04 -24.33 11.28
CA ASP A 187 4.24 -24.69 12.66
C ASP A 187 4.82 -23.54 13.49
N MET A 188 5.58 -22.64 12.89
CA MET A 188 6.10 -21.45 13.55
C MET A 188 4.93 -20.55 13.99
N VAL A 189 3.98 -20.26 13.09
CA VAL A 189 2.80 -19.44 13.40
C VAL A 189 1.92 -20.12 14.47
N LYS A 190 1.71 -21.42 14.37
CA LYS A 190 0.95 -22.18 15.38
C LYS A 190 1.59 -22.09 16.76
N ASN A 191 2.92 -22.19 16.82
CA ASN A 191 3.67 -22.08 18.08
C ASN A 191 3.56 -20.66 18.68
N VAL A 192 3.67 -19.62 17.84
CA VAL A 192 3.48 -18.22 18.26
C VAL A 192 2.07 -18.02 18.83
N LEU A 193 1.04 -18.43 18.12
CA LEU A 193 -0.36 -18.30 18.56
C LEU A 193 -0.60 -19.04 19.88
N THR A 194 -0.07 -20.25 20.00
CA THR A 194 -0.19 -21.05 21.23
C THR A 194 0.52 -20.40 22.42
N SER A 195 1.69 -19.81 22.19
CA SER A 195 2.45 -19.08 23.23
C SER A 195 1.69 -17.84 23.71
N LEU A 196 1.13 -17.06 22.78
CA LEU A 196 0.35 -15.87 23.09
C LEU A 196 -0.97 -16.21 23.82
N GLU A 197 -1.65 -17.29 23.41
CA GLU A 197 -2.84 -17.79 24.11
C GLU A 197 -2.52 -18.22 25.53
N LYS A 198 -1.48 -19.01 25.74
CA LYS A 198 -1.03 -19.46 27.07
C LYS A 198 -0.64 -18.30 27.98
N ALA A 199 -0.06 -17.25 27.41
CA ALA A 199 0.30 -16.02 28.14
C ALA A 199 -0.91 -15.08 28.36
N GLY A 200 -2.10 -15.42 27.87
CA GLY A 200 -3.29 -14.59 27.97
C GLY A 200 -3.24 -13.29 27.18
N LYS A 201 -2.39 -13.23 26.14
CA LYS A 201 -2.22 -12.04 25.29
C LYS A 201 -3.13 -12.06 24.06
N LEU A 202 -3.54 -13.23 23.62
CA LEU A 202 -4.56 -13.41 22.60
C LEU A 202 -5.58 -14.43 23.08
N PRO A 203 -6.83 -14.34 22.63
CA PRO A 203 -7.81 -15.41 22.81
C PRO A 203 -7.37 -16.64 22.01
N SER A 204 -8.01 -17.79 22.27
CA SER A 204 -7.78 -18.98 21.45
C SER A 204 -8.04 -18.69 19.97
N TYR A 205 -7.34 -19.39 19.11
CA TYR A 205 -7.45 -19.21 17.64
C TYR A 205 -8.88 -19.15 17.14
N GLU A 206 -9.75 -20.02 17.69
CA GLU A 206 -11.17 -20.08 17.30
C GLU A 206 -11.95 -18.81 17.67
N LYS A 207 -11.52 -18.11 18.72
CA LYS A 207 -12.16 -16.91 19.26
C LYS A 207 -11.53 -15.60 18.78
N LEU A 208 -10.52 -15.66 17.91
CA LEU A 208 -9.94 -14.44 17.33
C LEU A 208 -11.03 -13.57 16.69
N PRO A 209 -11.01 -12.25 16.92
CA PRO A 209 -12.04 -11.32 16.45
C PRO A 209 -12.12 -11.30 14.93
N GLN A 210 -13.30 -11.08 14.39
CA GLN A 210 -13.55 -10.97 12.96
C GLN A 210 -14.56 -9.85 12.67
N LYS A 211 -14.50 -9.27 11.46
CA LYS A 211 -15.41 -8.21 10.99
C LYS A 211 -15.41 -6.96 11.87
N CYS A 212 -14.28 -6.61 12.44
CA CYS A 212 -14.11 -5.44 13.29
C CYS A 212 -12.71 -4.84 13.14
N ILE A 213 -12.55 -3.56 13.49
CA ILE A 213 -11.24 -2.93 13.66
C ILE A 213 -10.76 -3.30 15.06
N ILE A 214 -9.52 -3.78 15.16
CA ILE A 214 -8.97 -4.37 16.38
C ILE A 214 -7.75 -3.62 16.90
N GLY A 215 -7.15 -2.76 16.09
CA GLY A 215 -5.92 -2.07 16.46
C GLY A 215 -5.54 -1.00 15.46
N TYR A 216 -4.42 -0.35 15.73
CA TYR A 216 -3.74 0.52 14.78
C TYR A 216 -2.22 0.31 14.84
N VAL A 217 -1.55 0.69 13.77
CA VAL A 217 -0.11 0.50 13.59
C VAL A 217 0.44 1.59 12.69
N ASP A 218 1.72 1.91 12.81
CA ASP A 218 2.42 2.80 11.90
C ASP A 218 3.06 1.98 10.77
N ILE A 219 2.80 2.33 9.52
CA ILE A 219 3.64 1.92 8.39
C ILE A 219 4.80 2.91 8.36
N VAL A 220 5.98 2.46 8.74
CA VAL A 220 7.18 3.32 8.83
C VAL A 220 8.08 3.21 7.61
N ASN A 221 7.97 2.13 6.87
CA ASN A 221 8.68 1.93 5.61
C ASN A 221 7.93 0.96 4.70
N VAL A 222 8.18 1.08 3.41
CA VAL A 222 7.68 0.17 2.38
C VAL A 222 8.85 -0.23 1.49
N THR A 223 9.11 -1.52 1.36
CA THR A 223 10.28 -2.02 0.64
C THR A 223 9.97 -3.29 -0.13
N PHE A 224 10.75 -3.53 -1.17
CA PHE A 224 10.85 -4.82 -1.88
C PHE A 224 12.07 -5.62 -1.40
N ASP A 225 12.97 -4.98 -0.66
CA ASP A 225 14.23 -5.57 -0.23
C ASP A 225 14.00 -6.71 0.76
N HIS A 226 15.03 -7.50 0.93
CA HIS A 226 15.06 -8.48 1.98
C HIS A 226 14.96 -7.80 3.35
N VAL A 227 14.11 -8.33 4.23
CA VAL A 227 13.98 -7.90 5.62
C VAL A 227 14.37 -9.05 6.54
N GLU A 228 15.05 -8.75 7.64
CA GLU A 228 15.48 -9.78 8.59
C GLU A 228 14.33 -10.40 9.36
N SER A 229 13.17 -9.73 9.42
CA SER A 229 11.98 -10.24 10.10
C SER A 229 11.51 -11.57 9.50
N ILE A 230 11.18 -12.49 10.38
CA ILE A 230 10.60 -13.80 10.01
C ILE A 230 9.29 -13.67 9.23
N TRP A 231 8.57 -12.55 9.41
CA TRP A 231 7.27 -12.30 8.77
C TRP A 231 7.39 -11.80 7.32
N GLY A 232 8.58 -11.40 6.89
CA GLY A 232 8.82 -10.91 5.53
C GLY A 232 9.85 -11.72 4.75
N ARG A 233 10.50 -12.71 5.40
CA ARG A 233 11.67 -13.41 4.86
C ARG A 233 11.41 -14.16 3.55
N TYR A 234 10.23 -14.71 3.37
CA TYR A 234 9.88 -15.60 2.25
C TYR A 234 8.89 -14.98 1.27
N HIS A 235 8.70 -13.66 1.31
CA HIS A 235 7.78 -12.99 0.42
C HIS A 235 8.53 -12.06 -0.54
N ASP A 236 8.35 -12.30 -1.84
CA ASP A 236 9.02 -11.52 -2.91
C ASP A 236 8.26 -10.23 -3.27
N GLY A 237 7.12 -9.96 -2.63
CA GLY A 237 6.28 -8.79 -2.87
C GLY A 237 6.63 -7.59 -2.00
N ILE A 238 5.74 -6.62 -2.04
CA ILE A 238 5.84 -5.39 -1.25
C ILE A 238 5.69 -5.71 0.23
N LYS A 239 6.59 -5.16 1.03
CA LYS A 239 6.63 -5.34 2.48
C LYS A 239 6.38 -4.00 3.17
N TYR A 240 5.31 -3.91 3.94
CA TYR A 240 5.08 -2.80 4.85
C TYR A 240 5.79 -3.10 6.17
N VAL A 241 6.75 -2.27 6.54
CA VAL A 241 7.41 -2.35 7.85
C VAL A 241 6.51 -1.64 8.86
N LEU A 242 6.12 -2.38 9.90
CA LEU A 242 5.12 -1.96 10.85
C LEU A 242 5.76 -1.71 12.22
N GLU A 243 5.42 -0.60 12.84
CA GLU A 243 5.86 -0.25 14.19
C GLU A 243 4.69 0.32 15.01
N ASN A 244 4.93 0.51 16.30
CA ASN A 244 3.99 1.15 17.21
C ASN A 244 2.58 0.56 17.20
N ALA A 245 2.50 -0.77 17.12
CA ALA A 245 1.24 -1.48 17.19
C ALA A 245 0.52 -1.26 18.52
N HIS A 246 -0.79 -1.05 18.45
CA HIS A 246 -1.68 -0.93 19.60
C HIS A 246 -2.94 -1.73 19.35
N GLU A 247 -3.34 -2.51 20.33
CA GLU A 247 -4.64 -3.18 20.35
C GLU A 247 -5.69 -2.25 20.96
N LEU A 248 -6.88 -2.18 20.35
CA LEU A 248 -7.98 -1.38 20.88
C LEU A 248 -8.54 -2.01 22.17
N ASP A 249 -8.84 -1.16 23.16
CA ASP A 249 -9.52 -1.59 24.39
C ASP A 249 -10.93 -2.10 24.10
N GLU A 250 -11.59 -1.50 23.08
CA GLU A 250 -12.88 -1.93 22.56
C GLU A 250 -12.83 -1.99 21.03
N TYR A 251 -13.17 -3.13 20.44
CA TYR A 251 -13.17 -3.31 18.99
C TYR A 251 -14.31 -2.54 18.32
N ILE A 252 -14.03 -1.97 17.14
CA ILE A 252 -15.03 -1.19 16.39
C ILE A 252 -15.70 -2.09 15.37
N TYR A 253 -16.98 -2.36 15.60
CA TYR A 253 -17.82 -3.15 14.70
C TYR A 253 -18.57 -2.26 13.70
N GLY A 254 -19.00 -2.85 12.58
CA GLY A 254 -19.84 -2.18 11.59
C GLY A 254 -19.10 -1.22 10.64
N LYS A 255 -17.82 -0.94 10.88
CA LYS A 255 -16.97 -0.11 9.99
C LYS A 255 -15.96 -0.91 9.16
N ASN A 256 -15.98 -2.23 9.27
CA ASN A 256 -15.11 -3.10 8.50
C ASN A 256 -15.68 -3.31 7.09
N LYS A 257 -14.83 -3.22 6.07
CA LYS A 257 -15.17 -3.49 4.67
C LYS A 257 -14.47 -4.77 4.19
N ALA A 258 -15.18 -5.56 3.39
CA ALA A 258 -14.64 -6.78 2.78
C ALA A 258 -13.84 -6.43 1.52
N THR A 259 -12.70 -5.76 1.69
CA THR A 259 -11.80 -5.37 0.61
C THR A 259 -10.36 -5.73 0.96
N PRO A 260 -9.54 -6.16 0.00
CA PRO A 260 -8.10 -6.35 0.20
C PRO A 260 -7.32 -5.04 0.18
N TYR A 261 -7.97 -3.92 -0.12
CA TYR A 261 -7.37 -2.60 -0.26
C TYR A 261 -7.58 -1.74 0.99
N PHE A 262 -6.82 -0.63 1.05
CA PHE A 262 -7.09 0.40 2.04
C PHE A 262 -8.46 1.05 1.79
N TYR A 263 -9.15 1.35 2.86
CA TYR A 263 -10.38 2.13 2.83
C TYR A 263 -10.39 3.16 3.95
N ASN A 264 -11.24 4.18 3.82
CA ASN A 264 -11.37 5.22 4.82
C ASN A 264 -12.35 4.79 5.91
N THR A 265 -11.95 4.95 7.18
CA THR A 265 -12.83 4.83 8.34
C THR A 265 -13.07 6.21 8.90
N GLU A 266 -14.26 6.74 8.70
CA GLU A 266 -14.68 8.08 9.12
C GLU A 266 -14.85 8.21 10.65
N GLY A 267 -14.65 9.43 11.15
CA GLY A 267 -14.81 9.79 12.55
C GLY A 267 -13.55 9.63 13.38
N TYR A 268 -12.42 9.30 12.75
CA TYR A 268 -11.12 9.15 13.39
C TYR A 268 -10.03 9.78 12.55
N ASP A 269 -9.00 10.30 13.21
CA ASP A 269 -7.73 10.72 12.63
C ASP A 269 -6.61 10.47 13.63
N GLU A 270 -5.39 10.87 13.30
CA GLU A 270 -4.22 10.67 14.18
C GLU A 270 -4.32 11.43 15.52
N ASN A 271 -5.18 12.47 15.61
CA ASN A 271 -5.40 13.25 16.81
C ASN A 271 -6.60 12.77 17.63
N ASN A 272 -7.45 11.94 17.03
CA ASN A 272 -8.67 11.41 17.65
C ASN A 272 -8.73 9.88 17.48
N LEU A 273 -7.78 9.20 18.12
CA LEU A 273 -7.71 7.73 18.14
C LEU A 273 -8.58 7.16 19.25
N PRO A 274 -9.18 5.98 19.04
CA PRO A 274 -9.84 5.23 20.10
C PRO A 274 -8.84 4.79 21.15
N ALA A 275 -9.33 4.54 22.37
CA ALA A 275 -8.51 4.01 23.47
C ALA A 275 -7.88 2.67 23.07
N ALA A 276 -6.60 2.54 23.34
CA ALA A 276 -5.83 1.38 22.94
C ALA A 276 -4.56 1.26 23.82
N HIS A 277 -3.97 0.08 23.82
CA HIS A 277 -2.76 -0.20 24.58
C HIS A 277 -1.75 -1.00 23.78
N LYS A 278 -0.47 -0.89 24.15
CA LYS A 278 0.55 -1.81 23.66
C LYS A 278 0.47 -3.12 24.44
N VAL A 279 0.41 -4.24 23.72
CA VAL A 279 0.42 -5.54 24.36
C VAL A 279 1.82 -5.80 24.95
N ASP A 280 1.88 -6.09 26.24
CA ASP A 280 3.13 -6.46 26.89
C ASP A 280 3.51 -7.91 26.53
N LEU A 281 4.56 -8.05 25.75
CA LEU A 281 5.09 -9.32 25.26
C LEU A 281 6.29 -9.82 26.11
N THR A 282 6.58 -9.16 27.23
CA THR A 282 7.72 -9.52 28.08
C THR A 282 7.59 -10.96 28.60
N GLY A 283 8.65 -11.73 28.47
CA GLY A 283 8.71 -13.11 28.93
C GLY A 283 8.03 -14.14 28.04
N ILE A 284 7.52 -13.73 26.87
CA ILE A 284 6.99 -14.67 25.90
C ILE A 284 8.11 -15.05 24.93
N ASP A 285 8.33 -16.36 24.77
CA ASP A 285 9.30 -16.87 23.80
C ASP A 285 8.69 -16.79 22.41
N LEU A 286 9.11 -15.78 21.66
CA LEU A 286 8.70 -15.51 20.28
C LEU A 286 9.90 -15.67 19.35
N PRO A 287 9.74 -16.25 18.17
CA PRO A 287 10.79 -16.32 17.18
C PRO A 287 11.17 -14.90 16.71
N LYS A 288 12.46 -14.69 16.51
CA LYS A 288 13.03 -13.41 16.05
C LYS A 288 13.25 -13.39 14.56
#